data_a7b8232b441aeb2a444a4a02a0df0786
#
_entry.id   a7b8232b441aeb2a444a4a02a0df0786
#
_cell.length_a   1.000
_cell.length_b   1.000
_cell.length_c   1.000
_cell.angle_alpha   90.00
_cell.angle_beta   90.00
_cell.angle_gamma   90.00
#
_symmetry.space_group_name_H-M   'P 1'
#
loop_
_entity.id
_entity.type
_entity.pdbx_description
1 polymer ?
#
loop_
_entity_poly.entity_id
_entity_poly.type
_entity_poly.pdbx_seq_one_letter_code
_entity_poly.pdbx_strand_id
1 'polypeptide(L)'
;MTFTLRRSLLAMMILGTSGALSAAEIGNRNISENEVLAAQEAWAKALIQISDDYAAGGEEKAKTTAESVIDNAYGYAQGVVLFKPTLASGQQTFRLTREGALSYFIGGNPSFPIDKGFAIKGWKGYKVENAGIQLSGDSAYTMGKVHLTDADGKTTTVDKTWGFRKGEDGQIRIVLHHSSVPYAS
;
A
#
# COMPACT_ATOMS: atom_id res chain seq x y z
N MET A 1 32.73 -79.86 -41.45
CA MET A 1 31.55 -79.30 -40.78
C MET A 1 32.02 -78.29 -39.76
N THR A 2 32.07 -77.03 -40.12
CA THR A 2 32.57 -75.93 -39.27
C THR A 2 31.41 -75.02 -38.90
N PHE A 3 31.00 -74.98 -37.64
CA PHE A 3 29.98 -74.11 -37.07
C PHE A 3 30.58 -72.76 -36.65
N THR A 4 30.18 -71.71 -37.32
CA THR A 4 30.59 -70.34 -36.96
C THR A 4 29.57 -69.75 -36.03
N LEU A 5 29.94 -69.45 -34.81
CA LEU A 5 29.14 -68.79 -33.78
C LEU A 5 29.21 -67.28 -34.00
N ARG A 6 28.11 -66.65 -34.39
CA ARG A 6 27.97 -65.20 -34.45
C ARG A 6 27.63 -64.67 -33.04
N ARG A 7 28.52 -63.87 -32.46
CA ARG A 7 28.29 -63.13 -31.22
C ARG A 7 27.64 -61.79 -31.62
N SER A 8 26.35 -61.55 -31.25
CA SER A 8 25.68 -60.27 -31.34
C SER A 8 26.04 -59.46 -30.12
N LEU A 9 26.75 -58.33 -30.32
CA LEU A 9 26.92 -57.32 -29.30
C LEU A 9 25.65 -56.45 -29.27
N LEU A 10 24.94 -56.50 -28.14
CA LEU A 10 23.83 -55.59 -27.80
C LEU A 10 24.44 -54.33 -27.19
N ALA A 11 24.49 -53.23 -27.94
CA ALA A 11 24.90 -51.92 -27.41
C ALA A 11 23.73 -51.31 -26.64
N MET A 12 23.87 -51.24 -25.34
CA MET A 12 22.92 -50.61 -24.44
C MET A 12 23.21 -49.09 -24.42
N MET A 13 22.39 -48.28 -25.17
CA MET A 13 22.44 -46.81 -25.09
C MET A 13 21.80 -46.40 -23.77
N ILE A 14 22.60 -45.88 -22.84
CA ILE A 14 22.11 -45.17 -21.65
C ILE A 14 21.82 -43.76 -22.07
N LEU A 15 20.52 -43.43 -22.26
CA LEU A 15 20.07 -42.02 -22.35
C LEU A 15 20.18 -41.39 -20.96
N GLY A 16 21.25 -40.64 -20.76
CA GLY A 16 21.35 -39.74 -19.60
C GLY A 16 20.35 -38.60 -19.75
N THR A 17 19.26 -38.62 -18.99
CA THR A 17 18.40 -37.46 -18.82
C THR A 17 19.12 -36.47 -17.91
N SER A 18 19.74 -35.46 -18.53
CA SER A 18 20.23 -34.26 -17.79
C SER A 18 19.02 -33.52 -17.25
N GLY A 19 18.57 -33.80 -16.05
CA GLY A 19 17.62 -32.99 -15.31
C GLY A 19 18.29 -31.64 -15.06
N ALA A 20 17.85 -30.59 -15.78
CA ALA A 20 18.21 -29.24 -15.43
C ALA A 20 17.61 -28.95 -14.03
N LEU A 21 18.47 -28.88 -13.01
CA LEU A 21 18.08 -28.31 -11.71
C LEU A 21 17.75 -26.83 -11.98
N SER A 22 16.45 -26.52 -11.95
CA SER A 22 16.00 -25.14 -11.90
C SER A 22 16.54 -24.55 -10.59
N ALA A 23 17.36 -23.51 -10.70
CA ALA A 23 17.79 -22.77 -9.51
C ALA A 23 16.54 -22.24 -8.81
N ALA A 24 16.47 -22.46 -7.49
CA ALA A 24 15.38 -21.92 -6.70
C ALA A 24 15.40 -20.38 -6.81
N GLU A 25 14.27 -19.79 -7.21
CA GLU A 25 14.11 -18.34 -7.16
C GLU A 25 14.14 -17.90 -5.71
N ILE A 26 15.18 -17.15 -5.35
CA ILE A 26 15.29 -16.54 -4.01
C ILE A 26 14.60 -15.19 -4.09
N GLY A 27 13.33 -15.14 -3.67
CA GLY A 27 12.59 -13.88 -3.53
C GLY A 27 13.11 -13.08 -2.33
N ASN A 28 13.62 -11.89 -2.57
CA ASN A 28 13.94 -10.94 -1.50
C ASN A 28 12.71 -10.07 -1.22
N ARG A 29 12.09 -10.22 -0.02
CA ARG A 29 10.96 -9.41 0.43
C ARG A 29 11.37 -8.26 1.34
N ASN A 30 12.66 -7.99 1.52
CA ASN A 30 13.08 -6.85 2.31
C ASN A 30 12.56 -5.57 1.68
N ILE A 31 11.97 -4.72 2.51
CA ILE A 31 11.55 -3.38 2.12
C ILE A 31 12.75 -2.44 2.18
N SER A 32 12.86 -1.55 1.21
CA SER A 32 13.91 -0.52 1.16
C SER A 32 13.36 0.85 1.51
N GLU A 33 14.26 1.76 1.90
CA GLU A 33 13.91 3.16 2.15
C GLU A 33 13.26 3.81 0.92
N ASN A 34 13.82 3.61 -0.28
CA ASN A 34 13.28 4.16 -1.51
C ASN A 34 11.85 3.70 -1.78
N GLU A 35 11.51 2.45 -1.49
CA GLU A 35 10.15 1.93 -1.64
C GLU A 35 9.19 2.57 -0.63
N VAL A 36 9.64 2.82 0.60
CA VAL A 36 8.84 3.53 1.62
C VAL A 36 8.57 4.96 1.18
N LEU A 37 9.60 5.69 0.75
CA LEU A 37 9.46 7.07 0.27
C LEU A 37 8.54 7.14 -0.96
N ALA A 38 8.65 6.20 -1.89
CA ALA A 38 7.78 6.11 -3.05
C ALA A 38 6.32 5.82 -2.67
N ALA A 39 6.07 4.96 -1.68
CA ALA A 39 4.73 4.68 -1.17
C ALA A 39 4.09 5.90 -0.48
N GLN A 40 4.86 6.65 0.30
CA GLN A 40 4.41 7.90 0.92
C GLN A 40 4.06 8.96 -0.13
N GLU A 41 4.92 9.12 -1.13
CA GLU A 41 4.72 10.05 -2.25
C GLU A 41 3.47 9.67 -3.08
N ALA A 42 3.30 8.38 -3.39
CA ALA A 42 2.13 7.88 -4.11
C ALA A 42 0.83 8.14 -3.33
N TRP A 43 0.84 7.92 -2.00
CA TRP A 43 -0.30 8.21 -1.15
C TRP A 43 -0.67 9.70 -1.18
N ALA A 44 0.31 10.58 -1.06
CA ALA A 44 0.09 12.03 -1.04
C ALA A 44 -0.43 12.54 -2.40
N LYS A 45 0.14 12.08 -3.52
CA LYS A 45 -0.37 12.36 -4.88
C LYS A 45 -1.80 11.87 -5.06
N ALA A 46 -2.11 10.68 -4.58
CA ALA A 46 -3.46 10.12 -4.67
C ALA A 46 -4.48 10.97 -3.90
N LEU A 47 -4.10 11.53 -2.74
CA LEU A 47 -4.97 12.45 -1.99
C LEU A 47 -5.31 13.71 -2.80
N ILE A 48 -4.31 14.30 -3.49
CA ILE A 48 -4.53 15.44 -4.38
C ILE A 48 -5.42 15.04 -5.56
N GLN A 49 -5.15 13.89 -6.19
CA GLN A 49 -5.96 13.40 -7.31
C GLN A 49 -7.43 13.22 -6.95
N ILE A 50 -7.72 12.64 -5.77
CA ILE A 50 -9.11 12.51 -5.28
C ILE A 50 -9.77 13.89 -5.14
N SER A 51 -9.03 14.87 -4.61
CA SER A 51 -9.50 16.23 -4.45
C SER A 51 -9.80 16.91 -5.80
N ASP A 52 -8.93 16.73 -6.78
CA ASP A 52 -9.11 17.25 -8.15
C ASP A 52 -10.27 16.56 -8.87
N ASP A 53 -10.42 15.24 -8.71
CA ASP A 53 -11.52 14.48 -9.29
C ASP A 53 -12.86 14.89 -8.70
N TYR A 54 -12.91 15.22 -7.40
CA TYR A 54 -14.09 15.80 -6.77
C TYR A 54 -14.48 17.15 -7.40
N ALA A 55 -13.49 18.01 -7.59
CA ALA A 55 -13.71 19.33 -8.21
C ALA A 55 -14.19 19.23 -9.67
N ALA A 56 -13.70 18.23 -10.40
CA ALA A 56 -13.99 18.04 -11.84
C ALA A 56 -15.26 17.24 -12.14
N GLY A 57 -15.64 16.29 -11.26
CA GLY A 57 -16.72 15.32 -11.53
C GLY A 57 -17.56 14.95 -10.32
N GLY A 58 -17.40 15.65 -9.20
CA GLY A 58 -18.18 15.41 -7.99
C GLY A 58 -17.82 14.13 -7.23
N GLU A 59 -18.74 13.74 -6.35
CA GLU A 59 -18.52 12.63 -5.41
C GLU A 59 -18.24 11.29 -6.10
N GLU A 60 -19.00 10.97 -7.15
CA GLU A 60 -18.88 9.68 -7.86
C GLU A 60 -17.49 9.49 -8.46
N LYS A 61 -16.93 10.52 -9.10
CA LYS A 61 -15.59 10.45 -9.67
C LYS A 61 -14.52 10.33 -8.58
N ALA A 62 -14.61 11.14 -7.54
CA ALA A 62 -13.70 11.08 -6.41
C ALA A 62 -13.75 9.74 -5.69
N LYS A 63 -14.95 9.16 -5.52
CA LYS A 63 -15.17 7.85 -4.91
C LYS A 63 -14.49 6.75 -5.70
N THR A 64 -14.67 6.72 -7.03
CA THR A 64 -14.01 5.73 -7.89
C THR A 64 -12.48 5.76 -7.73
N THR A 65 -11.89 6.95 -7.70
CA THR A 65 -10.45 7.11 -7.47
C THR A 65 -10.04 6.67 -6.07
N ALA A 66 -10.81 7.05 -5.03
CA ALA A 66 -10.53 6.66 -3.66
C ALA A 66 -10.62 5.15 -3.44
N GLU A 67 -11.59 4.47 -4.05
CA GLU A 67 -11.71 3.00 -4.03
C GLU A 67 -10.46 2.34 -4.61
N SER A 68 -10.02 2.78 -5.79
CA SER A 68 -8.79 2.29 -6.42
C SER A 68 -7.55 2.52 -5.54
N VAL A 69 -7.44 3.70 -4.94
CA VAL A 69 -6.32 4.03 -4.03
C VAL A 69 -6.33 3.13 -2.79
N ILE A 70 -7.47 2.94 -2.16
CA ILE A 70 -7.59 2.08 -0.97
C ILE A 70 -7.22 0.64 -1.32
N ASP A 71 -7.72 0.11 -2.44
CA ASP A 71 -7.48 -1.27 -2.85
C ASP A 71 -6.01 -1.55 -3.19
N ASN A 72 -5.29 -0.56 -3.73
CA ASN A 72 -3.90 -0.72 -4.13
C ASN A 72 -2.91 -0.34 -3.02
N ALA A 73 -3.17 0.73 -2.27
CA ALA A 73 -2.22 1.28 -1.29
C ALA A 73 -2.40 0.71 0.13
N TYR A 74 -3.56 0.14 0.47
CA TYR A 74 -3.83 -0.39 1.81
C TYR A 74 -3.97 -1.90 1.82
N GLY A 75 -3.61 -2.52 2.94
CA GLY A 75 -3.62 -3.97 3.11
C GLY A 75 -4.98 -4.59 3.47
N TYR A 76 -6.12 -3.93 3.23
CA TYR A 76 -7.44 -4.44 3.63
C TYR A 76 -7.81 -5.79 3.01
N ALA A 77 -7.32 -6.10 1.82
CA ALA A 77 -7.50 -7.43 1.21
C ALA A 77 -6.68 -8.52 1.90
N GLN A 78 -5.67 -8.16 2.69
CA GLN A 78 -4.76 -9.08 3.37
C GLN A 78 -5.07 -9.21 4.88
N GLY A 79 -5.99 -8.40 5.40
CA GLY A 79 -6.38 -8.39 6.80
C GLY A 79 -6.76 -7.01 7.33
N VAL A 80 -6.69 -6.88 8.66
CA VAL A 80 -7.00 -5.62 9.34
C VAL A 80 -5.91 -4.58 9.08
N VAL A 81 -6.32 -3.36 8.70
CA VAL A 81 -5.45 -2.19 8.69
C VAL A 81 -5.71 -1.36 9.95
N LEU A 82 -4.65 -1.04 10.68
CA LEU A 82 -4.73 -0.23 11.90
C LEU A 82 -4.81 1.25 11.52
N PHE A 83 -6.01 1.71 11.18
CA PHE A 83 -6.21 3.08 10.72
C PHE A 83 -6.92 3.93 11.77
N LYS A 84 -6.21 4.94 12.28
CA LYS A 84 -6.76 6.05 13.09
C LYS A 84 -6.65 7.35 12.29
N PRO A 85 -7.74 7.82 11.67
CA PRO A 85 -7.76 9.07 10.91
C PRO A 85 -7.59 10.31 11.80
N THR A 86 -7.19 11.44 11.19
CA THR A 86 -6.98 12.71 11.89
C THR A 86 -8.24 13.22 12.57
N LEU A 87 -9.38 13.20 11.86
CA LEU A 87 -10.63 13.83 12.30
C LEU A 87 -11.68 12.85 12.82
N ALA A 88 -11.34 11.56 12.95
CA ALA A 88 -12.23 10.57 13.54
C ALA A 88 -12.19 10.64 15.06
N SER A 89 -13.34 10.48 15.69
CA SER A 89 -13.51 10.56 17.15
C SER A 89 -14.64 9.66 17.68
N GLY A 90 -14.75 9.58 19.00
CA GLY A 90 -15.80 8.80 19.68
C GLY A 90 -15.69 7.30 19.41
N GLN A 91 -16.81 6.61 19.30
CA GLN A 91 -16.87 5.16 19.07
C GLN A 91 -16.30 4.73 17.72
N GLN A 92 -16.27 5.65 16.75
CA GLN A 92 -15.77 5.39 15.40
C GLN A 92 -14.39 6.04 15.14
N THR A 93 -13.56 6.11 16.17
CA THR A 93 -12.19 6.65 16.06
C THR A 93 -11.33 5.85 15.10
N PHE A 94 -11.49 4.54 15.05
CA PHE A 94 -10.68 3.64 14.23
C PHE A 94 -11.45 3.14 13.00
N ARG A 95 -10.76 3.04 11.88
CA ARG A 95 -11.30 2.58 10.59
C ARG A 95 -10.61 1.27 10.17
N LEU A 96 -11.01 0.17 10.81
CA LEU A 96 -10.38 -1.13 10.63
C LEU A 96 -10.84 -1.87 9.37
N THR A 97 -11.83 -1.31 8.66
CA THR A 97 -12.41 -1.87 7.45
C THR A 97 -12.21 -0.96 6.25
N ARG A 98 -12.18 -1.55 5.04
CA ARG A 98 -12.14 -0.82 3.76
C ARG A 98 -13.26 0.22 3.65
N GLU A 99 -14.48 -0.18 4.04
CA GLU A 99 -15.64 0.70 4.03
C GLU A 99 -15.46 1.92 4.92
N GLY A 100 -14.97 1.72 6.16
CA GLY A 100 -14.70 2.81 7.08
C GLY A 100 -13.59 3.75 6.60
N ALA A 101 -12.58 3.24 5.89
CA ALA A 101 -11.56 4.05 5.26
C ALA A 101 -12.13 4.88 4.10
N LEU A 102 -12.92 4.27 3.22
CA LEU A 102 -13.58 4.96 2.11
C LEU A 102 -14.49 6.08 2.62
N SER A 103 -15.31 5.78 3.64
CA SER A 103 -16.15 6.79 4.28
C SER A 103 -15.35 7.98 4.81
N TYR A 104 -14.21 7.73 5.47
CA TYR A 104 -13.37 8.82 5.96
C TYR A 104 -12.84 9.72 4.83
N PHE A 105 -12.42 9.13 3.71
CA PHE A 105 -11.88 9.90 2.60
C PHE A 105 -12.95 10.66 1.81
N ILE A 106 -14.14 10.09 1.60
CA ILE A 106 -15.17 10.66 0.73
C ILE A 106 -16.35 11.23 1.50
N GLY A 107 -16.72 10.66 2.65
CA GLY A 107 -17.95 11.01 3.36
C GLY A 107 -19.17 10.25 2.84
N GLY A 108 -20.36 10.72 3.20
CA GLY A 108 -21.64 10.28 2.63
C GLY A 108 -22.15 8.93 3.10
N ASN A 109 -21.40 8.16 3.90
CA ASN A 109 -21.84 6.85 4.40
C ASN A 109 -22.65 7.00 5.70
N PRO A 110 -23.93 6.59 5.72
CA PRO A 110 -24.76 6.69 6.93
C PRO A 110 -24.22 5.91 8.14
N SER A 111 -23.44 4.85 7.91
CA SER A 111 -22.79 4.08 8.98
C SER A 111 -21.66 4.87 9.67
N PHE A 112 -21.19 5.97 9.06
CA PHE A 112 -20.13 6.83 9.59
C PHE A 112 -20.54 8.32 9.50
N PRO A 113 -21.55 8.75 10.23
CA PRO A 113 -22.21 10.07 10.03
C PRO A 113 -21.31 11.27 10.34
N ILE A 114 -20.20 11.07 11.05
CA ILE A 114 -19.23 12.12 11.36
C ILE A 114 -18.26 12.41 10.21
N ASP A 115 -18.14 11.51 9.24
CA ASP A 115 -17.21 11.64 8.13
C ASP A 115 -17.70 12.71 7.13
N LYS A 116 -16.83 13.66 6.80
CA LYS A 116 -17.12 14.77 5.88
C LYS A 116 -16.22 14.76 4.64
N GLY A 117 -15.55 13.62 4.39
CA GLY A 117 -14.67 13.49 3.25
C GLY A 117 -13.35 14.25 3.42
N PHE A 118 -12.36 13.62 4.04
CA PHE A 118 -11.06 14.25 4.23
C PHE A 118 -10.34 14.53 2.90
N ALA A 119 -10.47 13.61 1.93
CA ALA A 119 -9.78 13.73 0.64
C ALA A 119 -10.43 14.74 -0.32
N ILE A 120 -11.67 15.14 -0.09
CA ILE A 120 -12.42 16.07 -0.96
C ILE A 120 -12.40 17.52 -0.46
N LYS A 121 -11.46 17.86 0.43
CA LYS A 121 -11.36 19.20 1.03
C LYS A 121 -10.61 20.24 0.17
N GLY A 122 -10.38 19.96 -1.11
CA GLY A 122 -9.73 20.91 -2.02
C GLY A 122 -8.20 20.95 -1.87
N TRP A 123 -7.58 19.85 -1.50
CA TRP A 123 -6.12 19.75 -1.40
C TRP A 123 -5.46 19.98 -2.75
N LYS A 124 -4.39 20.81 -2.79
CA LYS A 124 -3.63 21.19 -3.99
C LYS A 124 -2.15 20.93 -3.87
N GLY A 125 -1.65 20.77 -2.66
CA GLY A 125 -0.23 20.55 -2.42
C GLY A 125 0.02 19.71 -1.18
N TYR A 126 1.20 19.11 -1.14
CA TYR A 126 1.64 18.32 0.02
C TYR A 126 3.15 18.42 0.21
N LYS A 127 3.59 18.14 1.42
CA LYS A 127 4.98 17.86 1.79
C LYS A 127 4.97 16.76 2.83
N VAL A 128 5.77 15.70 2.64
CA VAL A 128 5.99 14.65 3.61
C VAL A 128 7.36 14.86 4.26
N GLU A 129 7.39 14.84 5.58
CA GLU A 129 8.63 14.94 6.38
C GLU A 129 8.71 13.74 7.32
N ASN A 130 9.74 12.93 7.16
CA ASN A 130 10.03 11.83 8.09
C ASN A 130 10.97 12.31 9.19
N ALA A 131 10.54 12.13 10.45
CA ALA A 131 11.42 12.24 11.61
C ALA A 131 12.30 10.99 11.75
N GLY A 132 11.79 9.85 11.30
CA GLY A 132 12.51 8.59 11.29
C GLY A 132 11.82 7.51 10.46
N ILE A 133 12.63 6.60 9.89
CA ILE A 133 12.20 5.40 9.16
C ILE A 133 12.93 4.22 9.79
N GLN A 134 12.18 3.19 10.18
CA GLN A 134 12.71 1.92 10.65
C GLN A 134 12.35 0.82 9.65
N LEU A 135 13.34 0.10 9.14
CA LEU A 135 13.18 -1.02 8.23
C LEU A 135 13.36 -2.34 9.01
N SER A 136 12.48 -3.33 8.77
CA SER A 136 12.52 -4.62 9.45
C SER A 136 12.00 -5.73 8.53
N GLY A 137 12.90 -6.35 7.77
CA GLY A 137 12.53 -7.40 6.81
C GLY A 137 11.54 -6.88 5.77
N ASP A 138 10.36 -7.49 5.70
CA ASP A 138 9.26 -7.13 4.80
C ASP A 138 8.42 -5.94 5.29
N SER A 139 8.76 -5.35 6.44
CA SER A 139 7.99 -4.31 7.09
C SER A 139 8.81 -3.04 7.31
N ALA A 140 8.14 -1.88 7.30
CA ALA A 140 8.74 -0.60 7.65
C ALA A 140 7.77 0.24 8.47
N TYR A 141 8.33 1.09 9.34
CA TYR A 141 7.58 2.02 10.17
C TYR A 141 8.18 3.41 10.03
N THR A 142 7.31 4.42 9.95
CA THR A 142 7.75 5.81 9.84
C THR A 142 6.99 6.69 10.81
N MET A 143 7.65 7.72 11.32
CA MET A 143 7.03 8.82 12.05
C MET A 143 7.49 10.15 11.47
N GLY A 144 6.58 11.12 11.42
CA GLY A 144 6.90 12.44 10.90
C GLY A 144 5.66 13.31 10.76
N LYS A 145 5.66 14.17 9.76
CA LYS A 145 4.58 15.12 9.47
C LYS A 145 4.15 15.04 8.01
N VAL A 146 2.87 15.32 7.78
CA VAL A 146 2.36 15.64 6.44
C VAL A 146 1.75 17.03 6.48
N HIS A 147 2.18 17.87 5.58
CA HIS A 147 1.64 19.20 5.33
C HIS A 147 0.77 19.14 4.09
N LEU A 148 -0.48 19.55 4.21
CA LEU A 148 -1.44 19.58 3.11
C LEU A 148 -1.84 21.04 2.89
N THR A 149 -1.70 21.52 1.66
CA THR A 149 -2.07 22.87 1.27
C THR A 149 -3.36 22.82 0.45
N ASP A 150 -4.35 23.61 0.82
CA ASP A 150 -5.62 23.73 0.09
C ASP A 150 -5.55 24.77 -1.04
N ALA A 151 -6.68 24.97 -1.74
CA ALA A 151 -6.79 25.89 -2.86
C ALA A 151 -6.58 27.36 -2.47
N ASP A 152 -6.79 27.71 -1.20
CA ASP A 152 -6.59 29.06 -0.66
C ASP A 152 -5.15 29.30 -0.17
N GLY A 153 -4.29 28.28 -0.32
CA GLY A 153 -2.89 28.31 0.13
C GLY A 153 -2.72 28.08 1.64
N LYS A 154 -3.79 27.72 2.36
CA LYS A 154 -3.72 27.41 3.78
C LYS A 154 -3.15 26.00 3.98
N THR A 155 -2.14 25.90 4.84
CA THR A 155 -1.51 24.61 5.16
C THR A 155 -2.09 24.01 6.44
N THR A 156 -2.50 22.74 6.36
CA THR A 156 -2.86 21.90 7.49
C THR A 156 -1.73 20.91 7.73
N THR A 157 -1.17 20.92 8.91
CA THR A 157 -0.11 19.96 9.33
C THR A 157 -0.71 18.89 10.22
N VAL A 158 -0.33 17.65 9.96
CA VAL A 158 -0.70 16.51 10.81
C VAL A 158 0.52 15.70 11.20
N ASP A 159 0.55 15.20 12.43
CA ASP A 159 1.48 14.16 12.83
C ASP A 159 1.06 12.85 12.18
N LYS A 160 2.04 12.10 11.69
CA LYS A 160 1.80 10.92 10.87
C LYS A 160 2.69 9.76 11.27
N THR A 161 2.06 8.62 11.46
CA THR A 161 2.76 7.34 11.61
C THR A 161 2.21 6.36 10.57
N TRP A 162 3.11 5.75 9.80
CA TRP A 162 2.75 4.65 8.90
C TRP A 162 3.48 3.37 9.27
N GLY A 163 2.80 2.24 9.09
CA GLY A 163 3.39 0.92 8.97
C GLY A 163 3.12 0.39 7.58
N PHE A 164 4.16 -0.10 6.93
CA PHE A 164 4.11 -0.70 5.60
C PHE A 164 4.46 -2.17 5.67
N ARG A 165 3.90 -2.97 4.76
CA ARG A 165 4.31 -4.35 4.54
C ARG A 165 4.43 -4.64 3.05
N LYS A 166 5.49 -5.33 2.68
CA LYS A 166 5.70 -5.85 1.33
C LYS A 166 5.11 -7.25 1.24
N GLY A 167 4.11 -7.42 0.37
CA GLY A 167 3.43 -8.69 0.15
C GLY A 167 4.25 -9.68 -0.67
N GLU A 168 3.72 -10.89 -0.85
CA GLU A 168 4.33 -11.91 -1.72
C GLU A 168 4.34 -11.49 -3.19
N ASP A 169 3.42 -10.63 -3.57
CA ASP A 169 3.33 -10.00 -4.90
C ASP A 169 4.36 -8.86 -5.10
N GLY A 170 5.22 -8.60 -4.12
CA GLY A 170 6.22 -7.52 -4.14
C GLY A 170 5.64 -6.12 -3.93
N GLN A 171 4.32 -5.98 -3.77
CA GLN A 171 3.67 -4.69 -3.56
C GLN A 171 3.75 -4.25 -2.09
N ILE A 172 4.03 -2.98 -1.88
CA ILE A 172 4.02 -2.36 -0.55
C ILE A 172 2.64 -1.82 -0.26
N ARG A 173 2.10 -2.16 0.91
CA ARG A 173 0.80 -1.70 1.37
C ARG A 173 0.88 -1.14 2.78
N ILE A 174 0.06 -0.13 3.03
CA ILE A 174 -0.14 0.47 4.36
C ILE A 174 -0.94 -0.52 5.21
N VAL A 175 -0.38 -0.93 6.34
CA VAL A 175 -1.02 -1.80 7.35
C VAL A 175 -1.28 -1.06 8.66
N LEU A 176 -0.61 0.08 8.87
CA LEU A 176 -0.85 1.02 9.95
C LEU A 176 -0.85 2.45 9.39
N HIS A 177 -1.85 3.24 9.75
CA HIS A 177 -1.98 4.64 9.39
C HIS A 177 -2.55 5.41 10.58
N HIS A 178 -1.72 6.07 11.34
CA HIS A 178 -2.16 6.97 12.40
C HIS A 178 -1.91 8.41 11.98
N SER A 179 -2.90 9.25 12.19
CA SER A 179 -2.79 10.68 11.98
C SER A 179 -3.52 11.45 13.08
N SER A 180 -2.91 12.54 13.54
CA SER A 180 -3.48 13.47 14.51
C SER A 180 -3.06 14.90 14.20
N VAL A 181 -3.83 15.88 14.67
CA VAL A 181 -3.31 17.25 14.72
C VAL A 181 -2.20 17.32 15.76
N PRO A 182 -1.15 18.12 15.53
CA PRO A 182 -0.15 18.38 16.55
C PRO A 182 -0.79 18.94 17.82
N TYR A 183 -0.31 18.51 18.98
CA TYR A 183 -0.75 19.09 20.24
C TYR A 183 -0.39 20.58 20.29
N ALA A 184 -1.40 21.41 20.57
CA ALA A 184 -1.23 22.84 20.86
C ALA A 184 -1.43 23.04 22.37
N SER A 185 -0.41 23.58 23.04
CA SER A 185 -0.45 23.98 24.47
C SER A 185 -1.16 25.30 24.63
#